data_bb04d6f79c9e4e79a75d00ab58760226
#
_entry.id   bb04d6f79c9e4e79a75d00ab58760226
#
_cell.length_a   1.000
_cell.length_b   1.000
_cell.length_c   1.000
_cell.angle_alpha   90.00
_cell.angle_beta   90.00
_cell.angle_gamma   90.00
#
_symmetry.space_group_name_H-M   'P 1'
#
loop_
_entity.id
_entity.type
_entity.pdbx_description
1 polymer ?
#
loop_
_entity_poly.entity_id
_entity_poly.type
_entity_poly.pdbx_seq_one_letter_code
_entity_poly.pdbx_strand_id
1 'polypeptide(L)'
;TADYLRIDPLLGTEQDFITLCQRAHEHGIKIILDGVFNHTGSDSLYFNKEGRYGPGGAYRDPRSPYRSWFCWKDAAANVYESWWGFQSLPKLNSRDESWREFLCGKNGIVRHWLRLGADGWRLDVVDEYPDELVRMIRQAARAEKPDALIIGEVWEDASCKEAYGEHRQYLMGHELDSVMNYPLRQTILDFLLRGDGTAFRLRLWELLEHYPRPCWDVMMNLLSSHDVPRAITALGGTPMQHRDRDWQRAHNTLTVAQYYRGRQLFMLGTLMTMTLPGMPCLYYGDEAGLVGYADPFNRGTYPWGREDTGLRECIRQMAALRNGHSALSAGELEPLVCAAGMAAWRRRDETGEFIICVNPGEGPLPLPD
;
A
#
# COMPACT_ATOMS: atom_id res chain seq x y z
N THR A 1 -2.52 -0.18 16.94
CA THR A 1 -3.76 0.57 17.27
C THR A 1 -3.96 0.59 18.77
N ALA A 2 -4.21 1.78 19.34
CA ALA A 2 -4.47 1.96 20.77
C ALA A 2 -5.98 1.84 21.09
N ASP A 3 -6.81 2.49 20.27
CA ASP A 3 -8.29 2.41 20.33
C ASP A 3 -8.84 2.52 18.92
N TYR A 4 -9.66 1.58 18.50
CA TYR A 4 -10.21 1.54 17.13
C TYR A 4 -11.31 2.57 16.87
N LEU A 5 -11.92 3.12 17.93
CA LEU A 5 -13.04 4.05 17.80
C LEU A 5 -12.67 5.49 18.19
N ARG A 6 -11.37 5.77 18.39
CA ARG A 6 -10.91 7.11 18.75
C ARG A 6 -9.75 7.57 17.88
N ILE A 7 -9.73 8.84 17.62
CA ILE A 7 -8.59 9.53 17.01
C ILE A 7 -7.56 9.83 18.10
N ASP A 8 -6.28 9.71 17.76
CA ASP A 8 -5.20 10.15 18.65
C ASP A 8 -5.35 11.66 18.90
N PRO A 9 -5.41 12.09 20.17
CA PRO A 9 -5.56 13.52 20.51
C PRO A 9 -4.50 14.43 19.89
N LEU A 10 -3.33 13.88 19.52
CA LEU A 10 -2.29 14.62 18.80
C LEU A 10 -2.68 14.95 17.34
N LEU A 11 -3.62 14.19 16.76
CA LEU A 11 -4.08 14.36 15.39
C LEU A 11 -5.40 15.17 15.31
N GLY A 12 -6.16 15.23 16.40
CA GLY A 12 -7.42 15.96 16.45
C GLY A 12 -8.58 15.16 17.06
N THR A 13 -9.79 15.50 16.64
CA THR A 13 -11.06 14.94 17.11
C THR A 13 -11.82 14.25 15.98
N GLU A 14 -12.91 13.53 16.31
CA GLU A 14 -13.85 13.03 15.28
C GLU A 14 -14.37 14.14 14.37
N GLN A 15 -14.64 15.33 14.93
CA GLN A 15 -15.13 16.47 14.13
C GLN A 15 -14.06 16.95 13.13
N ASP A 16 -12.77 16.89 13.51
CA ASP A 16 -11.67 17.20 12.59
C ASP A 16 -11.58 16.19 11.47
N PHE A 17 -11.81 14.90 11.76
CA PHE A 17 -11.85 13.85 10.76
C PHE A 17 -13.03 14.00 9.79
N ILE A 18 -14.22 14.31 10.30
CA ILE A 18 -15.40 14.59 9.47
C ILE A 18 -15.10 15.79 8.55
N THR A 19 -14.49 16.84 9.10
CA THR A 19 -14.11 18.03 8.34
C THR A 19 -13.08 17.70 7.26
N LEU A 20 -12.07 16.85 7.58
CA LEU A 20 -11.08 16.36 6.61
C LEU A 20 -11.77 15.64 5.44
N CYS A 21 -12.68 14.69 5.74
CA CYS A 21 -13.40 13.96 4.71
C CYS A 21 -14.24 14.89 3.83
N GLN A 22 -14.99 15.81 4.43
CA GLN A 22 -15.79 16.81 3.70
C GLN A 22 -14.92 17.65 2.75
N ARG A 23 -13.80 18.18 3.26
CA ARG A 23 -12.86 18.97 2.44
C ARG A 23 -12.24 18.15 1.33
N ALA A 24 -11.86 16.90 1.59
CA ALA A 24 -11.36 16.00 0.56
C ALA A 24 -12.41 15.78 -0.55
N HIS A 25 -13.66 15.51 -0.17
CA HIS A 25 -14.76 15.30 -1.12
C HIS A 25 -15.07 16.55 -1.96
N GLU A 26 -14.98 17.77 -1.40
CA GLU A 26 -15.10 19.02 -2.17
C GLU A 26 -14.07 19.12 -3.30
N HIS A 27 -12.93 18.45 -3.15
CA HIS A 27 -11.87 18.37 -4.17
C HIS A 27 -11.90 17.07 -4.98
N GLY A 28 -12.93 16.23 -4.85
CA GLY A 28 -13.05 14.93 -5.52
C GLY A 28 -12.06 13.87 -5.00
N ILE A 29 -11.51 14.06 -3.80
CA ILE A 29 -10.55 13.14 -3.16
C ILE A 29 -11.30 12.22 -2.20
N LYS A 30 -11.06 10.92 -2.29
CA LYS A 30 -11.60 9.90 -1.37
C LYS A 30 -10.58 9.57 -0.28
N ILE A 31 -11.09 9.25 0.92
CA ILE A 31 -10.27 8.89 2.09
C ILE A 31 -10.37 7.39 2.35
N ILE A 32 -9.26 6.69 2.23
CA ILE A 32 -9.13 5.26 2.54
C ILE A 32 -8.33 5.12 3.85
N LEU A 33 -8.90 4.43 4.82
CA LEU A 33 -8.24 4.19 6.12
C LEU A 33 -7.46 2.88 6.12
N ASP A 34 -6.42 2.83 6.96
CA ASP A 34 -5.64 1.61 7.18
C ASP A 34 -6.29 0.75 8.28
N GLY A 35 -6.69 -0.46 7.92
CA GLY A 35 -7.36 -1.43 8.77
C GLY A 35 -6.38 -2.46 9.34
N VAL A 36 -5.75 -2.16 10.48
CA VAL A 36 -4.86 -3.09 11.19
C VAL A 36 -5.69 -3.96 12.12
N PHE A 37 -6.27 -5.04 11.59
CA PHE A 37 -7.22 -5.91 12.31
C PHE A 37 -6.67 -7.29 12.67
N ASN A 38 -5.40 -7.57 12.34
CA ASN A 38 -4.71 -8.80 12.74
C ASN A 38 -4.14 -8.73 14.16
N HIS A 39 -3.75 -7.54 14.62
CA HIS A 39 -3.12 -7.32 15.92
C HIS A 39 -3.45 -5.92 16.47
N THR A 40 -3.22 -5.73 17.75
CA THR A 40 -3.27 -4.38 18.38
C THR A 40 -1.88 -3.98 18.89
N GLY A 41 -1.74 -2.78 19.44
CA GLY A 41 -0.63 -2.49 20.33
C GLY A 41 -0.76 -3.24 21.65
N SER A 42 0.33 -3.69 22.25
CA SER A 42 0.31 -4.29 23.60
C SER A 42 -0.22 -3.30 24.64
N ASP A 43 -0.06 -2.02 24.36
CA ASP A 43 -0.54 -0.88 25.16
C ASP A 43 -1.98 -0.42 24.82
N SER A 44 -2.67 -1.13 23.91
CA SER A 44 -4.04 -0.78 23.52
C SER A 44 -5.03 -0.89 24.70
N LEU A 45 -6.16 -0.18 24.61
CA LEU A 45 -7.28 -0.29 25.53
C LEU A 45 -7.73 -1.75 25.74
N TYR A 46 -7.72 -2.53 24.67
CA TYR A 46 -8.24 -3.90 24.64
C TYR A 46 -7.27 -4.90 25.28
N PHE A 47 -5.97 -4.77 25.06
CA PHE A 47 -4.94 -5.67 25.62
C PHE A 47 -4.38 -5.16 26.95
N ASN A 48 -3.98 -3.90 27.01
CA ASN A 48 -3.56 -3.14 28.18
C ASN A 48 -2.42 -3.80 29.00
N LYS A 49 -1.39 -4.32 28.34
CA LYS A 49 -0.25 -4.95 29.04
C LYS A 49 0.45 -3.97 29.95
N GLU A 50 0.65 -2.75 29.52
CA GLU A 50 1.36 -1.67 30.22
C GLU A 50 0.51 -0.99 31.31
N GLY A 51 -0.80 -1.27 31.38
CA GLY A 51 -1.70 -0.74 32.41
C GLY A 51 -2.11 0.71 32.22
N ARG A 52 -2.01 1.26 31.03
CA ARG A 52 -2.39 2.65 30.72
C ARG A 52 -3.88 2.93 30.95
N TYR A 53 -4.72 1.91 30.86
CA TYR A 53 -6.18 2.00 31.00
C TYR A 53 -6.68 1.37 32.33
N GLY A 54 -5.87 1.47 33.39
CA GLY A 54 -6.20 0.94 34.70
C GLY A 54 -6.13 -0.60 34.77
N PRO A 55 -6.95 -1.26 35.63
CA PRO A 55 -6.86 -2.70 35.86
C PRO A 55 -7.46 -3.57 34.76
N GLY A 56 -8.24 -2.99 33.83
CA GLY A 56 -8.92 -3.71 32.75
C GLY A 56 -7.99 -4.11 31.61
N GLY A 57 -8.58 -4.73 30.57
CA GLY A 57 -7.90 -5.23 29.38
C GLY A 57 -7.53 -6.71 29.45
N ALA A 58 -7.37 -7.34 28.29
CA ALA A 58 -7.20 -8.79 28.17
C ALA A 58 -5.99 -9.34 28.92
N TYR A 59 -4.89 -8.60 28.99
CA TYR A 59 -3.67 -9.05 29.65
C TYR A 59 -3.75 -8.96 31.18
N ARG A 60 -4.40 -7.92 31.71
CA ARG A 60 -4.42 -7.63 33.16
C ARG A 60 -5.59 -8.29 33.90
N ASP A 61 -6.72 -8.45 33.23
CA ASP A 61 -7.90 -9.06 33.83
C ASP A 61 -8.33 -10.32 33.06
N PRO A 62 -8.15 -11.52 33.64
CA PRO A 62 -8.63 -12.75 33.01
C PRO A 62 -10.13 -12.78 32.72
N ARG A 63 -10.92 -11.94 33.39
CA ARG A 63 -12.38 -11.81 33.20
C ARG A 63 -12.73 -10.66 32.25
N SER A 64 -11.75 -10.01 31.67
CA SER A 64 -11.99 -8.93 30.69
C SER A 64 -12.87 -9.42 29.53
N PRO A 65 -13.86 -8.64 29.07
CA PRO A 65 -14.64 -8.98 27.89
C PRO A 65 -13.78 -9.09 26.62
N TYR A 66 -12.58 -8.55 26.65
CA TYR A 66 -11.61 -8.62 25.54
C TYR A 66 -10.70 -9.85 25.61
N ARG A 67 -10.83 -10.71 26.65
CA ARG A 67 -9.90 -11.84 26.85
C ARG A 67 -9.89 -12.81 25.67
N SER A 68 -11.04 -13.15 25.14
CA SER A 68 -11.22 -14.06 24.00
C SER A 68 -10.83 -13.46 22.65
N TRP A 69 -10.67 -12.12 22.58
CA TRP A 69 -10.25 -11.43 21.37
C TRP A 69 -8.80 -11.71 20.98
N PHE A 70 -7.99 -12.25 21.90
CA PHE A 70 -6.56 -12.49 21.65
C PHE A 70 -6.24 -13.98 21.62
N CYS A 71 -5.19 -14.33 20.84
CA CYS A 71 -4.69 -15.69 20.76
C CYS A 71 -3.72 -15.96 21.91
N TRP A 72 -4.04 -16.95 22.75
CA TRP A 72 -3.22 -17.33 23.89
C TRP A 72 -2.56 -18.69 23.65
N LYS A 73 -1.22 -18.77 23.86
CA LYS A 73 -0.49 -20.05 23.92
C LYS A 73 -0.70 -20.74 25.27
N ASP A 74 -0.67 -19.95 26.35
CA ASP A 74 -1.04 -20.34 27.70
C ASP A 74 -1.75 -19.18 28.37
N ALA A 75 -3.07 -19.27 28.43
CA ALA A 75 -3.90 -18.21 28.99
C ALA A 75 -3.72 -18.05 30.53
N ALA A 76 -3.40 -19.13 31.25
CA ALA A 76 -3.17 -19.07 32.68
C ALA A 76 -1.87 -18.37 33.04
N ALA A 77 -0.84 -18.57 32.24
CA ALA A 77 0.46 -17.92 32.40
C ALA A 77 0.58 -16.57 31.65
N ASN A 78 -0.50 -16.07 31.03
CA ASN A 78 -0.48 -14.86 30.20
C ASN A 78 0.53 -14.91 29.01
N VAL A 79 0.77 -16.11 28.48
CA VAL A 79 1.60 -16.29 27.29
C VAL A 79 0.71 -16.18 26.04
N TYR A 80 0.90 -15.15 25.23
CA TYR A 80 0.08 -14.85 24.06
C TYR A 80 0.84 -15.03 22.76
N GLU A 81 0.10 -15.22 21.68
CA GLU A 81 0.64 -15.12 20.32
C GLU A 81 0.81 -13.66 19.94
N SER A 82 1.85 -13.39 19.16
CA SER A 82 2.13 -12.05 18.61
C SER A 82 2.47 -12.15 17.14
N TRP A 83 2.17 -11.10 16.39
CA TRP A 83 2.48 -11.06 14.96
C TRP A 83 4.00 -11.14 14.77
N TRP A 84 4.45 -12.16 14.06
CA TRP A 84 5.85 -12.48 13.77
C TRP A 84 6.79 -12.47 15.01
N GLY A 85 6.25 -12.75 16.19
CA GLY A 85 7.02 -12.78 17.43
C GLY A 85 7.24 -11.42 18.11
N PHE A 86 6.75 -10.33 17.53
CA PHE A 86 6.83 -8.99 18.13
C PHE A 86 5.87 -8.87 19.31
N GLN A 87 6.41 -8.94 20.53
CA GLN A 87 5.60 -8.91 21.76
C GLN A 87 4.80 -7.62 21.97
N SER A 88 5.14 -6.54 21.25
CA SER A 88 4.36 -5.31 21.23
C SER A 88 3.09 -5.40 20.37
N LEU A 89 2.91 -6.49 19.61
CA LEU A 89 1.83 -6.68 18.64
C LEU A 89 1.06 -7.98 18.91
N PRO A 90 0.26 -8.06 20.03
CA PRO A 90 -0.55 -9.24 20.36
C PRO A 90 -1.55 -9.55 19.26
N LYS A 91 -1.59 -10.83 18.85
CA LYS A 91 -2.44 -11.32 17.76
C LYS A 91 -3.89 -11.41 18.18
N LEU A 92 -4.78 -10.85 17.36
CA LEU A 92 -6.23 -10.96 17.52
C LEU A 92 -6.73 -12.34 17.05
N ASN A 93 -7.74 -12.83 17.73
CA ASN A 93 -8.45 -14.05 17.35
C ASN A 93 -9.53 -13.72 16.32
N SER A 94 -9.18 -13.84 15.06
CA SER A 94 -10.07 -13.58 13.93
C SER A 94 -11.32 -14.46 13.88
N ARG A 95 -11.44 -15.47 14.76
CA ARG A 95 -12.61 -16.38 14.87
C ARG A 95 -13.52 -16.06 16.04
N ASP A 96 -13.13 -15.15 16.93
CA ASP A 96 -13.96 -14.75 18.07
C ASP A 96 -15.19 -13.96 17.60
N GLU A 97 -16.37 -14.40 17.98
CA GLU A 97 -17.64 -13.81 17.53
C GLU A 97 -17.82 -12.37 18.04
N SER A 98 -17.40 -12.09 19.27
CA SER A 98 -17.52 -10.75 19.86
C SER A 98 -16.54 -9.77 19.24
N TRP A 99 -15.33 -10.22 18.86
CA TRP A 99 -14.41 -9.43 18.04
C TRP A 99 -14.98 -9.16 16.64
N ARG A 100 -15.53 -10.18 15.97
CA ARG A 100 -16.16 -10.03 14.66
C ARG A 100 -17.35 -9.07 14.69
N GLU A 101 -18.18 -9.13 15.74
CA GLU A 101 -19.28 -8.18 15.92
C GLU A 101 -18.76 -6.77 16.19
N PHE A 102 -17.71 -6.60 17.01
CA PHE A 102 -17.09 -5.31 17.23
C PHE A 102 -16.41 -4.74 15.96
N LEU A 103 -15.86 -5.59 15.10
CA LEU A 103 -15.26 -5.18 13.84
C LEU A 103 -16.32 -4.87 12.76
N CYS A 104 -17.23 -5.78 12.50
CA CYS A 104 -18.12 -5.79 11.33
C CYS A 104 -19.60 -5.53 11.64
N GLY A 105 -20.01 -5.56 12.91
CA GLY A 105 -21.40 -5.38 13.32
C GLY A 105 -21.97 -4.01 12.97
N LYS A 106 -23.26 -3.82 13.28
CA LYS A 106 -23.98 -2.57 12.94
C LYS A 106 -23.28 -1.30 13.48
N ASN A 107 -22.71 -1.38 14.68
CA ASN A 107 -21.97 -0.30 15.33
C ASN A 107 -20.46 -0.59 15.37
N GLY A 108 -19.99 -1.49 14.50
CA GLY A 108 -18.60 -1.92 14.46
C GLY A 108 -17.67 -0.92 13.79
N ILE A 109 -16.37 -1.17 13.95
CA ILE A 109 -15.27 -0.31 13.50
C ILE A 109 -15.40 0.04 12.03
N VAL A 110 -15.63 -0.97 11.17
CA VAL A 110 -15.68 -0.80 9.71
C VAL A 110 -16.74 0.22 9.31
N ARG A 111 -17.94 0.11 9.91
CA ARG A 111 -19.05 1.01 9.58
C ARG A 111 -18.93 2.37 10.26
N HIS A 112 -18.37 2.42 11.46
CA HIS A 112 -18.20 3.66 12.22
C HIS A 112 -17.45 4.72 11.39
N TRP A 113 -16.28 4.39 10.90
CA TRP A 113 -15.45 5.33 10.14
C TRP A 113 -16.02 5.69 8.76
N LEU A 114 -16.73 4.75 8.12
CA LEU A 114 -17.43 5.04 6.87
C LEU A 114 -18.58 6.04 7.07
N ARG A 115 -19.31 5.95 8.20
CA ARG A 115 -20.32 6.97 8.58
C ARG A 115 -19.72 8.33 8.83
N LEU A 116 -18.53 8.40 9.38
CA LEU A 116 -17.83 9.65 9.61
C LEU A 116 -17.23 10.26 8.33
N GLY A 117 -17.27 9.54 7.20
CA GLY A 117 -16.90 10.06 5.89
C GLY A 117 -15.78 9.34 5.16
N ALA A 118 -15.16 8.31 5.74
CA ALA A 118 -14.21 7.48 5.00
C ALA A 118 -14.86 6.82 3.77
N ASP A 119 -14.06 6.46 2.78
CA ASP A 119 -14.51 5.90 1.50
C ASP A 119 -14.09 4.45 1.30
N GLY A 120 -13.36 3.88 2.25
CA GLY A 120 -12.90 2.50 2.16
C GLY A 120 -11.79 2.17 3.14
N TRP A 121 -11.24 0.96 2.98
CA TRP A 121 -10.23 0.40 3.84
C TRP A 121 -9.07 -0.20 3.03
N ARG A 122 -7.85 0.03 3.46
CA ARG A 122 -6.69 -0.79 3.13
C ARG A 122 -6.48 -1.76 4.27
N LEU A 123 -6.50 -3.06 4.01
CA LEU A 123 -6.32 -4.10 5.01
C LEU A 123 -4.85 -4.46 5.15
N ASP A 124 -4.31 -4.17 6.33
CA ASP A 124 -2.94 -4.51 6.73
C ASP A 124 -2.79 -6.02 6.86
N VAL A 125 -1.69 -6.57 6.33
CA VAL A 125 -1.34 -8.00 6.35
C VAL A 125 -2.53 -8.92 6.08
N VAL A 126 -3.25 -8.68 5.00
CA VAL A 126 -4.52 -9.40 4.71
C VAL A 126 -4.34 -10.92 4.62
N ASP A 127 -3.15 -11.40 4.32
CA ASP A 127 -2.79 -12.84 4.31
C ASP A 127 -2.95 -13.51 5.68
N GLU A 128 -2.93 -12.73 6.77
CA GLU A 128 -3.14 -13.21 8.13
C GLU A 128 -4.62 -13.44 8.48
N TYR A 129 -5.55 -12.96 7.65
CA TYR A 129 -6.98 -13.11 7.88
C TYR A 129 -7.52 -14.37 7.21
N PRO A 130 -8.48 -15.08 7.83
CA PRO A 130 -9.26 -16.06 7.07
C PRO A 130 -10.14 -15.34 6.04
N ASP A 131 -10.36 -15.95 4.88
CA ASP A 131 -11.16 -15.39 3.78
C ASP A 131 -12.56 -14.95 4.23
N GLU A 132 -13.16 -15.74 5.15
CA GLU A 132 -14.46 -15.39 5.75
C GLU A 132 -14.45 -14.00 6.41
N LEU A 133 -13.39 -13.65 7.15
CA LEU A 133 -13.28 -12.32 7.78
C LEU A 133 -13.15 -11.21 6.74
N VAL A 134 -12.39 -11.42 5.68
CA VAL A 134 -12.27 -10.45 4.58
C VAL A 134 -13.63 -10.22 3.94
N ARG A 135 -14.40 -11.29 3.68
CA ARG A 135 -15.80 -11.18 3.18
C ARG A 135 -16.71 -10.43 4.12
N MET A 136 -16.61 -10.68 5.44
CA MET A 136 -17.40 -9.96 6.45
C MET A 136 -17.07 -8.47 6.46
N ILE A 137 -15.78 -8.10 6.40
CA ILE A 137 -15.34 -6.70 6.31
C ILE A 137 -15.93 -6.03 5.07
N ARG A 138 -15.82 -6.67 3.90
CA ARG A 138 -16.41 -6.17 2.65
C ARG A 138 -17.91 -5.99 2.76
N GLN A 139 -18.62 -6.98 3.27
CA GLN A 139 -20.09 -6.92 3.44
C GLN A 139 -20.49 -5.79 4.39
N ALA A 140 -19.79 -5.63 5.51
CA ALA A 140 -20.03 -4.55 6.45
C ALA A 140 -19.77 -3.18 5.80
N ALA A 141 -18.66 -3.03 5.07
CA ALA A 141 -18.32 -1.79 4.40
C ALA A 141 -19.37 -1.42 3.33
N ARG A 142 -19.72 -2.36 2.46
CA ARG A 142 -20.68 -2.13 1.37
C ARG A 142 -22.12 -1.97 1.83
N ALA A 143 -22.49 -2.54 2.95
CA ALA A 143 -23.80 -2.30 3.57
C ALA A 143 -23.92 -0.88 4.16
N GLU A 144 -22.81 -0.24 4.51
CA GLU A 144 -22.78 1.14 4.97
C GLU A 144 -22.59 2.14 3.81
N LYS A 145 -21.67 1.82 2.89
CA LYS A 145 -21.32 2.63 1.73
C LYS A 145 -21.12 1.71 0.52
N PRO A 146 -22.09 1.67 -0.43
CA PRO A 146 -22.09 0.69 -1.53
C PRO A 146 -20.87 0.75 -2.46
N ASP A 147 -20.20 1.89 -2.54
CA ASP A 147 -18.98 2.12 -3.32
C ASP A 147 -17.69 2.10 -2.49
N ALA A 148 -17.77 1.64 -1.22
CA ALA A 148 -16.59 1.52 -0.37
C ALA A 148 -15.53 0.61 -1.01
N LEU A 149 -14.29 1.09 -1.08
CA LEU A 149 -13.15 0.38 -1.66
C LEU A 149 -12.45 -0.45 -0.59
N ILE A 150 -12.12 -1.71 -0.91
CA ILE A 150 -11.34 -2.60 -0.04
C ILE A 150 -10.06 -2.98 -0.78
N ILE A 151 -8.92 -2.48 -0.29
CA ILE A 151 -7.59 -2.78 -0.81
C ILE A 151 -6.88 -3.72 0.17
N GLY A 152 -6.21 -4.77 -0.32
CA GLY A 152 -5.41 -5.66 0.51
C GLY A 152 -3.91 -5.39 0.36
N GLU A 153 -3.18 -5.54 1.46
CA GLU A 153 -1.73 -5.65 1.41
C GLU A 153 -1.35 -7.10 1.10
N VAL A 154 -0.90 -7.33 -0.13
CA VAL A 154 -0.36 -8.62 -0.59
C VAL A 154 0.97 -8.36 -1.27
N TRP A 155 2.02 -9.06 -0.85
CA TRP A 155 3.38 -8.81 -1.32
C TRP A 155 3.74 -9.58 -2.60
N GLU A 156 3.09 -10.72 -2.81
CA GLU A 156 3.30 -11.58 -3.95
C GLU A 156 2.14 -11.45 -4.94
N ASP A 157 2.09 -12.37 -5.89
CA ASP A 157 1.00 -12.45 -6.85
C ASP A 157 -0.31 -12.88 -6.16
N ALA A 158 -1.25 -11.96 -6.06
CA ALA A 158 -2.52 -12.18 -5.37
C ALA A 158 -3.49 -13.09 -6.12
N SER A 159 -3.24 -13.36 -7.42
CA SER A 159 -4.09 -14.22 -8.25
C SER A 159 -3.92 -15.71 -7.90
N CYS A 160 -2.74 -16.08 -7.40
CA CYS A 160 -2.39 -17.47 -7.06
C CYS A 160 -1.81 -17.59 -5.63
N LYS A 161 -2.12 -16.63 -4.77
CA LYS A 161 -1.59 -16.61 -3.40
C LYS A 161 -2.07 -17.80 -2.58
N GLU A 162 -1.13 -18.49 -1.95
CA GLU A 162 -1.39 -19.46 -0.89
C GLU A 162 -0.91 -18.90 0.45
N ALA A 163 -1.75 -18.96 1.46
CA ALA A 163 -1.38 -18.61 2.82
C ALA A 163 -2.06 -19.55 3.81
N TYR A 164 -1.29 -20.05 4.77
CA TYR A 164 -1.75 -20.99 5.80
C TYR A 164 -2.37 -22.29 5.24
N GLY A 165 -1.89 -22.73 4.05
CA GLY A 165 -2.37 -23.94 3.38
C GLY A 165 -3.71 -23.77 2.64
N GLU A 166 -4.18 -22.54 2.47
CA GLU A 166 -5.39 -22.18 1.73
C GLU A 166 -5.04 -21.32 0.52
N HIS A 167 -5.63 -21.65 -0.64
CA HIS A 167 -5.56 -20.79 -1.82
C HIS A 167 -6.51 -19.62 -1.67
N ARG A 168 -5.98 -18.40 -1.75
CA ARG A 168 -6.73 -17.18 -1.49
C ARG A 168 -7.61 -16.79 -2.68
N GLN A 169 -8.80 -16.26 -2.39
CA GLN A 169 -9.81 -15.89 -3.39
C GLN A 169 -9.99 -14.35 -3.48
N TYR A 170 -8.95 -13.60 -3.19
CA TYR A 170 -8.98 -12.15 -3.02
C TYR A 170 -9.69 -11.40 -4.12
N LEU A 171 -9.49 -11.78 -5.38
CA LEU A 171 -9.94 -11.03 -6.55
C LEU A 171 -11.14 -11.66 -7.27
N MET A 172 -11.84 -12.59 -6.61
CA MET A 172 -13.03 -13.26 -7.15
C MET A 172 -14.33 -12.45 -7.00
N GLY A 173 -14.25 -11.16 -6.62
CA GLY A 173 -15.37 -10.23 -6.55
C GLY A 173 -16.11 -10.15 -5.21
N HIS A 174 -15.74 -10.95 -4.22
CA HIS A 174 -16.42 -10.99 -2.92
C HIS A 174 -15.51 -10.72 -1.71
N GLU A 175 -14.23 -10.42 -1.93
CA GLU A 175 -13.26 -10.09 -0.89
C GLU A 175 -12.65 -8.70 -1.13
N LEU A 176 -11.58 -8.60 -1.91
CA LEU A 176 -10.90 -7.35 -2.20
C LEU A 176 -11.37 -6.76 -3.54
N ASP A 177 -11.28 -5.46 -3.67
CA ASP A 177 -11.42 -4.77 -4.95
C ASP A 177 -10.06 -4.62 -5.63
N SER A 178 -8.98 -4.50 -4.83
CA SER A 178 -7.64 -4.21 -5.29
C SER A 178 -6.61 -4.72 -4.30
N VAL A 179 -5.35 -4.79 -4.75
CA VAL A 179 -4.18 -5.09 -3.91
C VAL A 179 -3.05 -4.10 -4.19
N MET A 180 -2.11 -3.98 -3.23
CA MET A 180 -0.86 -3.27 -3.42
C MET A 180 0.04 -4.06 -4.38
N ASN A 181 0.39 -3.47 -5.53
CA ASN A 181 1.07 -4.16 -6.63
C ASN A 181 2.60 -4.21 -6.44
N TYR A 182 3.07 -4.92 -5.41
CA TYR A 182 4.49 -5.13 -5.18
C TYR A 182 5.21 -5.89 -6.31
N PRO A 183 4.57 -6.88 -6.99
CA PRO A 183 5.19 -7.54 -8.14
C PRO A 183 5.53 -6.58 -9.28
N LEU A 184 4.62 -5.67 -9.64
CA LEU A 184 4.90 -4.66 -10.66
C LEU A 184 5.96 -3.65 -10.20
N ARG A 185 5.93 -3.24 -8.93
CA ARG A 185 6.99 -2.41 -8.35
C ARG A 185 8.37 -3.03 -8.58
N GLN A 186 8.53 -4.30 -8.21
CA GLN A 186 9.83 -4.99 -8.38
C GLN A 186 10.23 -5.05 -9.84
N THR A 187 9.30 -5.37 -10.73
CA THR A 187 9.51 -5.42 -12.18
C THR A 187 10.00 -4.08 -12.74
N ILE A 188 9.40 -2.97 -12.32
CA ILE A 188 9.81 -1.62 -12.72
C ILE A 188 11.21 -1.28 -12.18
N LEU A 189 11.48 -1.53 -10.90
CA LEU A 189 12.79 -1.23 -10.31
C LEU A 189 13.91 -2.05 -10.93
N ASP A 190 13.68 -3.33 -11.16
CA ASP A 190 14.66 -4.22 -11.82
C ASP A 190 14.99 -3.75 -13.23
N PHE A 191 13.98 -3.34 -13.99
CA PHE A 191 14.18 -2.77 -15.33
C PHE A 191 15.00 -1.46 -15.27
N LEU A 192 14.62 -0.53 -14.41
CA LEU A 192 15.30 0.76 -14.29
C LEU A 192 16.77 0.62 -13.85
N LEU A 193 17.08 -0.37 -13.03
CA LEU A 193 18.45 -0.62 -12.55
C LEU A 193 19.31 -1.40 -13.53
N ARG A 194 18.71 -2.33 -14.31
CA ARG A 194 19.45 -3.28 -15.15
C ARG A 194 19.36 -2.95 -16.65
N GLY A 195 18.34 -2.20 -17.08
CA GLY A 195 18.10 -1.90 -18.49
C GLY A 195 17.63 -3.11 -19.31
N ASP A 196 17.08 -4.16 -18.68
CA ASP A 196 16.60 -5.36 -19.40
C ASP A 196 15.11 -5.22 -19.75
N GLY A 197 14.85 -4.59 -20.90
CA GLY A 197 13.50 -4.40 -21.42
C GLY A 197 12.82 -5.71 -21.86
N THR A 198 13.60 -6.73 -22.24
CA THR A 198 13.05 -8.05 -22.58
C THR A 198 12.50 -8.73 -21.35
N ALA A 199 13.26 -8.76 -20.24
CA ALA A 199 12.80 -9.32 -18.97
C ALA A 199 11.58 -8.53 -18.43
N PHE A 200 11.60 -7.18 -18.53
CA PHE A 200 10.45 -6.35 -18.17
C PHE A 200 9.19 -6.75 -18.95
N ARG A 201 9.28 -6.85 -20.26
CA ARG A 201 8.16 -7.20 -21.14
C ARG A 201 7.58 -8.58 -20.81
N LEU A 202 8.44 -9.58 -20.63
CA LEU A 202 8.01 -10.94 -20.26
C LEU A 202 7.30 -10.96 -18.91
N ARG A 203 7.86 -10.28 -17.92
CA ARG A 203 7.25 -10.21 -16.60
C ARG A 203 5.93 -9.42 -16.59
N LEU A 204 5.84 -8.36 -17.39
CA LEU A 204 4.59 -7.61 -17.56
C LEU A 204 3.51 -8.49 -18.21
N TRP A 205 3.85 -9.28 -19.24
CA TRP A 205 2.94 -10.25 -19.85
C TRP A 205 2.44 -11.27 -18.84
N GLU A 206 3.34 -11.88 -18.07
CA GLU A 206 2.98 -12.85 -17.03
C GLU A 206 1.95 -12.25 -16.04
N LEU A 207 2.21 -11.04 -15.54
CA LEU A 207 1.26 -10.37 -14.65
C LEU A 207 -0.09 -10.08 -15.33
N LEU A 208 -0.07 -9.68 -16.61
CA LEU A 208 -1.31 -9.42 -17.37
C LEU A 208 -2.16 -10.69 -17.57
N GLU A 209 -1.53 -11.85 -17.72
CA GLU A 209 -2.22 -13.14 -17.87
C GLU A 209 -2.80 -13.64 -16.54
N HIS A 210 -2.16 -13.31 -15.41
CA HIS A 210 -2.58 -13.78 -14.10
C HIS A 210 -3.80 -13.03 -13.55
N TYR A 211 -3.98 -11.75 -13.91
CA TYR A 211 -5.04 -10.93 -13.34
C TYR A 211 -6.15 -10.63 -14.35
N PRO A 212 -7.44 -10.80 -13.97
CA PRO A 212 -8.54 -10.31 -14.77
C PRO A 212 -8.42 -8.79 -15.02
N ARG A 213 -8.84 -8.34 -16.21
CA ARG A 213 -8.74 -6.93 -16.60
C ARG A 213 -9.34 -5.95 -15.55
N PRO A 214 -10.53 -6.20 -14.97
CA PRO A 214 -11.07 -5.29 -13.94
C PRO A 214 -10.21 -5.16 -12.70
N CYS A 215 -9.42 -6.20 -12.36
CA CYS A 215 -8.48 -6.14 -11.24
C CYS A 215 -7.26 -5.30 -11.60
N TRP A 216 -6.72 -5.48 -12.82
CA TRP A 216 -5.60 -4.68 -13.32
C TRP A 216 -5.89 -3.18 -13.26
N ASP A 217 -7.08 -2.77 -13.72
CA ASP A 217 -7.45 -1.36 -13.85
C ASP A 217 -7.51 -0.63 -12.49
N VAL A 218 -7.56 -1.38 -11.38
CA VAL A 218 -7.65 -0.85 -10.01
C VAL A 218 -6.52 -1.30 -9.09
N MET A 219 -5.49 -1.98 -9.59
CA MET A 219 -4.33 -2.35 -8.77
C MET A 219 -3.55 -1.12 -8.35
N MET A 220 -3.13 -1.08 -7.07
CA MET A 220 -2.39 0.04 -6.50
C MET A 220 -0.91 -0.05 -6.87
N ASN A 221 -0.50 0.67 -7.93
CA ASN A 221 0.87 0.65 -8.47
C ASN A 221 1.75 1.63 -7.72
N LEU A 222 2.61 1.13 -6.84
CA LEU A 222 3.50 1.90 -5.99
C LEU A 222 4.96 1.74 -6.41
N LEU A 223 5.80 2.72 -6.10
CA LEU A 223 7.27 2.63 -6.18
C LEU A 223 7.90 2.67 -4.80
N SER A 224 7.27 3.34 -3.85
CA SER A 224 7.65 3.43 -2.45
C SER A 224 6.47 3.13 -1.54
N SER A 225 6.77 2.70 -0.32
CA SER A 225 5.78 2.63 0.78
C SER A 225 6.48 2.84 2.12
N HIS A 226 5.73 2.76 3.20
CA HIS A 226 6.25 2.80 4.56
C HIS A 226 7.07 1.54 4.94
N ASP A 227 7.02 0.46 4.15
CA ASP A 227 7.70 -0.82 4.41
C ASP A 227 8.95 -1.03 3.55
N VAL A 228 9.10 -0.28 2.47
CA VAL A 228 10.22 -0.41 1.54
C VAL A 228 11.02 0.90 1.44
N PRO A 229 12.29 0.85 1.01
CA PRO A 229 13.06 2.07 0.76
C PRO A 229 12.34 2.99 -0.23
N ARG A 230 12.47 4.31 -0.02
CA ARG A 230 11.99 5.31 -0.98
C ARG A 230 12.63 5.10 -2.35
N ALA A 231 11.86 5.29 -3.40
CA ALA A 231 12.29 4.94 -4.77
C ALA A 231 13.58 5.66 -5.20
N ILE A 232 13.75 6.94 -4.86
CA ILE A 232 14.99 7.67 -5.13
C ILE A 232 16.20 6.97 -4.46
N THR A 233 16.03 6.49 -3.22
CA THR A 233 17.08 5.76 -2.51
C THR A 233 17.32 4.37 -3.11
N ALA A 234 16.25 3.64 -3.45
CA ALA A 234 16.36 2.31 -4.05
C ALA A 234 17.05 2.35 -5.42
N LEU A 235 16.83 3.41 -6.20
CA LEU A 235 17.35 3.56 -7.58
C LEU A 235 18.72 4.23 -7.65
N GLY A 236 19.04 5.14 -6.72
CA GLY A 236 20.27 5.92 -6.76
C GLY A 236 21.26 5.64 -5.63
N GLY A 237 20.76 5.11 -4.52
CA GLY A 237 21.58 4.83 -3.33
C GLY A 237 22.40 3.56 -3.45
N THR A 238 23.23 3.31 -2.44
CA THR A 238 23.95 2.04 -2.31
C THR A 238 22.94 0.92 -2.00
N PRO A 239 22.95 -0.22 -2.71
CA PRO A 239 22.02 -1.31 -2.45
C PRO A 239 22.03 -1.77 -1.00
N MET A 240 20.85 -1.86 -0.39
CA MET A 240 20.71 -2.20 1.05
C MET A 240 21.12 -3.65 1.33
N GLN A 241 20.78 -4.60 0.45
CA GLN A 241 21.04 -6.04 0.63
C GLN A 241 20.63 -6.52 2.04
N HIS A 242 21.53 -7.23 2.76
CA HIS A 242 21.31 -7.72 4.13
C HIS A 242 21.87 -6.78 5.22
N ARG A 243 21.96 -5.49 4.94
CA ARG A 243 22.55 -4.50 5.83
C ARG A 243 21.60 -4.14 6.97
N ASP A 244 22.18 -3.98 8.17
CA ASP A 244 21.42 -3.70 9.39
C ASP A 244 20.94 -2.24 9.51
N ARG A 245 20.25 -1.94 10.59
CA ARG A 245 19.73 -0.59 10.87
C ARG A 245 20.85 0.42 11.15
N ASP A 246 21.97 0.01 11.70
CA ASP A 246 23.07 0.94 11.99
C ASP A 246 23.77 1.37 10.71
N TRP A 247 23.95 0.43 9.77
CA TRP A 247 24.41 0.79 8.43
C TRP A 247 23.44 1.72 7.72
N GLN A 248 22.14 1.43 7.76
CA GLN A 248 21.11 2.27 7.14
C GLN A 248 21.11 3.69 7.75
N ARG A 249 21.25 3.81 9.07
CA ARG A 249 21.36 5.11 9.76
C ARG A 249 22.56 5.91 9.26
N ALA A 250 23.73 5.25 9.12
CA ALA A 250 24.94 5.89 8.65
C ALA A 250 24.89 6.30 7.16
N HIS A 251 24.04 5.66 6.37
CA HIS A 251 23.95 5.86 4.90
C HIS A 251 22.61 6.48 4.45
N ASN A 252 21.78 6.94 5.36
CA ASN A 252 20.44 7.46 5.05
C ASN A 252 20.44 8.81 4.28
N THR A 253 21.61 9.33 3.98
CA THR A 253 21.81 10.49 3.11
C THR A 253 22.48 10.06 1.81
N LEU A 254 21.97 10.54 0.68
CA LEU A 254 22.58 10.28 -0.61
C LEU A 254 23.61 11.35 -0.96
N THR A 255 24.64 10.96 -1.67
CA THR A 255 25.51 11.96 -2.33
C THR A 255 24.71 12.68 -3.42
N VAL A 256 25.20 13.84 -3.86
CA VAL A 256 24.57 14.62 -4.94
C VAL A 256 24.38 13.76 -6.20
N ALA A 257 25.40 13.02 -6.60
CA ALA A 257 25.35 12.15 -7.77
C ALA A 257 24.32 11.03 -7.62
N GLN A 258 24.26 10.39 -6.45
CA GLN A 258 23.27 9.35 -6.14
C GLN A 258 21.84 9.91 -6.17
N TYR A 259 21.64 11.08 -5.59
CA TYR A 259 20.33 11.73 -5.60
C TYR A 259 19.85 12.02 -7.02
N TYR A 260 20.69 12.68 -7.85
CA TYR A 260 20.31 13.02 -9.21
C TYR A 260 20.04 11.78 -10.07
N ARG A 261 20.88 10.74 -9.96
CA ARG A 261 20.62 9.47 -10.65
C ARG A 261 19.31 8.84 -10.19
N GLY A 262 19.11 8.69 -8.88
CA GLY A 262 17.87 8.12 -8.32
C GLY A 262 16.63 8.92 -8.72
N ARG A 263 16.74 10.24 -8.70
CA ARG A 263 15.68 11.16 -9.14
C ARG A 263 15.31 10.98 -10.62
N GLN A 264 16.29 10.87 -11.52
CA GLN A 264 16.05 10.63 -12.93
C GLN A 264 15.33 9.28 -13.16
N LEU A 265 15.83 8.21 -12.55
CA LEU A 265 15.20 6.89 -12.65
C LEU A 265 13.81 6.86 -11.99
N PHE A 266 13.60 7.57 -10.87
CA PHE A 266 12.29 7.71 -10.25
C PHE A 266 11.28 8.43 -11.14
N MET A 267 11.70 9.44 -11.90
CA MET A 267 10.83 10.09 -12.89
C MET A 267 10.41 9.11 -13.99
N LEU A 268 11.31 8.28 -14.49
CA LEU A 268 10.97 7.22 -15.44
C LEU A 268 10.02 6.19 -14.83
N GLY A 269 10.27 5.73 -13.60
CA GLY A 269 9.38 4.82 -12.88
C GLY A 269 7.99 5.42 -12.65
N THR A 270 7.91 6.71 -12.33
CA THR A 270 6.64 7.42 -12.19
C THR A 270 5.90 7.50 -13.54
N LEU A 271 6.60 7.80 -14.64
CA LEU A 271 6.02 7.73 -15.98
C LEU A 271 5.43 6.33 -16.26
N MET A 272 6.16 5.28 -15.89
CA MET A 272 5.70 3.91 -16.06
C MET A 272 4.42 3.66 -15.27
N THR A 273 4.36 4.01 -13.97
CA THR A 273 3.13 3.84 -13.16
C THR A 273 1.97 4.70 -13.66
N MET A 274 2.23 5.89 -14.18
CA MET A 274 1.21 6.80 -14.74
C MET A 274 0.66 6.35 -16.08
N THR A 275 1.37 5.50 -16.81
CA THR A 275 0.96 5.07 -18.17
C THR A 275 0.62 3.58 -18.27
N LEU A 276 1.01 2.75 -17.31
CA LEU A 276 0.52 1.38 -17.17
C LEU A 276 -0.90 1.36 -16.58
N PRO A 277 -1.69 0.28 -16.79
CA PRO A 277 -2.98 0.11 -16.13
C PRO A 277 -2.84 0.07 -14.60
N GLY A 278 -3.90 0.41 -13.88
CA GLY A 278 -3.94 0.44 -12.43
C GLY A 278 -3.97 1.87 -11.87
N MET A 279 -4.00 2.00 -10.56
CA MET A 279 -4.00 3.27 -9.84
C MET A 279 -2.57 3.66 -9.47
N PRO A 280 -1.95 4.69 -10.06
CA PRO A 280 -0.66 5.20 -9.63
C PRO A 280 -0.71 5.62 -8.16
N CYS A 281 0.22 5.15 -7.37
CA CYS A 281 0.34 5.49 -5.96
C CYS A 281 1.66 6.20 -5.69
N LEU A 282 1.58 7.40 -5.12
CA LEU A 282 2.74 8.15 -4.64
C LEU A 282 2.80 8.02 -3.11
N TYR A 283 3.93 7.58 -2.59
CA TYR A 283 4.18 7.65 -1.17
C TYR A 283 4.51 9.09 -0.80
N TYR A 284 3.87 9.63 0.27
CA TYR A 284 4.04 11.04 0.64
C TYR A 284 5.50 11.46 0.68
N GLY A 285 5.79 12.60 0.10
CA GLY A 285 7.14 13.17 0.05
C GLY A 285 8.04 12.64 -1.06
N ASP A 286 7.65 11.59 -1.80
CA ASP A 286 8.39 11.17 -2.99
C ASP A 286 8.38 12.28 -4.06
N GLU A 287 7.23 12.96 -4.22
CA GLU A 287 7.08 14.12 -5.09
C GLU A 287 7.91 15.32 -4.64
N ALA A 288 8.27 15.36 -3.37
CA ALA A 288 9.13 16.40 -2.80
C ALA A 288 10.61 16.03 -2.76
N GLY A 289 10.97 14.84 -3.27
CA GLY A 289 12.35 14.36 -3.32
C GLY A 289 12.87 13.76 -2.02
N LEU A 290 11.98 13.31 -1.10
CA LEU A 290 12.41 12.63 0.11
C LEU A 290 13.16 11.33 -0.22
N VAL A 291 14.20 11.09 0.57
CA VAL A 291 15.03 9.88 0.51
C VAL A 291 14.92 9.12 1.84
N GLY A 292 15.29 7.86 1.84
CA GLY A 292 15.33 7.03 3.04
C GLY A 292 15.37 5.54 2.69
N TYR A 293 16.16 4.79 3.47
CA TYR A 293 16.15 3.33 3.43
C TYR A 293 14.87 2.78 4.07
N ALA A 294 14.81 1.50 4.41
CA ALA A 294 13.64 0.89 5.02
C ALA A 294 13.27 1.49 6.39
N ASP A 295 12.12 1.13 6.92
CA ASP A 295 11.61 1.58 8.22
C ASP A 295 12.69 1.56 9.34
N PRO A 296 12.86 2.65 10.09
CA PRO A 296 12.08 3.90 10.14
C PRO A 296 12.58 5.02 9.22
N PHE A 297 13.63 4.79 8.43
CA PHE A 297 14.35 5.85 7.69
C PHE A 297 13.57 6.39 6.50
N ASN A 298 12.61 5.63 5.94
CA ASN A 298 11.69 6.06 4.88
C ASN A 298 10.52 6.92 5.41
N ARG A 299 10.35 7.06 6.73
CA ARG A 299 9.23 7.78 7.38
C ARG A 299 9.59 9.18 7.84
N GLY A 300 10.50 9.86 7.13
CA GLY A 300 10.86 11.25 7.42
C GLY A 300 9.67 12.20 7.29
N THR A 301 9.70 13.32 8.05
CA THR A 301 8.68 14.36 7.95
C THR A 301 8.70 15.04 6.57
N TYR A 302 7.53 15.52 6.12
CA TYR A 302 7.46 16.24 4.85
C TYR A 302 8.33 17.50 4.87
N PRO A 303 9.12 17.78 3.83
CA PRO A 303 10.12 18.85 3.83
C PRO A 303 9.52 20.20 3.43
N TRP A 304 8.52 20.67 4.17
CA TRP A 304 7.83 21.92 3.89
C TRP A 304 8.78 23.09 3.60
N GLY A 305 8.61 23.74 2.44
CA GLY A 305 9.44 24.85 1.98
C GLY A 305 10.82 24.46 1.45
N ARG A 306 11.13 23.15 1.36
CA ARG A 306 12.40 22.62 0.85
C ARG A 306 12.19 21.48 -0.16
N GLU A 307 11.00 21.45 -0.77
CA GLU A 307 10.62 20.43 -1.75
C GLU A 307 11.45 20.56 -3.04
N ASP A 308 11.74 19.42 -3.69
CA ASP A 308 12.23 19.41 -5.08
C ASP A 308 11.08 19.86 -6.00
N THR A 309 11.02 21.17 -6.23
CA THR A 309 9.94 21.79 -7.02
C THR A 309 9.92 21.32 -8.47
N GLY A 310 11.11 21.03 -9.04
CA GLY A 310 11.21 20.50 -10.40
C GLY A 310 10.66 19.08 -10.52
N LEU A 311 10.93 18.23 -9.53
CA LEU A 311 10.37 16.89 -9.48
C LEU A 311 8.85 16.93 -9.29
N ARG A 312 8.36 17.74 -8.35
CA ARG A 312 6.93 17.92 -8.10
C ARG A 312 6.18 18.39 -9.34
N GLU A 313 6.74 19.36 -10.07
CA GLU A 313 6.14 19.86 -11.31
C GLU A 313 6.08 18.77 -12.39
N CYS A 314 7.15 17.99 -12.55
CA CYS A 314 7.17 16.87 -13.48
C CYS A 314 6.08 15.83 -13.18
N ILE A 315 5.93 15.44 -11.91
CA ILE A 315 4.90 14.49 -11.48
C ILE A 315 3.50 15.06 -11.70
N ARG A 316 3.29 16.35 -11.42
CA ARG A 316 2.04 17.05 -11.68
C ARG A 316 1.64 17.00 -13.15
N GLN A 317 2.60 17.21 -14.06
CA GLN A 317 2.38 17.12 -15.51
C GLN A 317 2.03 15.69 -15.95
N MET A 318 2.72 14.67 -15.43
CA MET A 318 2.41 13.27 -15.72
C MET A 318 1.00 12.89 -15.22
N ALA A 319 0.62 13.33 -14.02
CA ALA A 319 -0.73 13.10 -13.48
C ALA A 319 -1.80 13.82 -14.33
N ALA A 320 -1.54 15.07 -14.75
CA ALA A 320 -2.44 15.81 -15.64
C ALA A 320 -2.59 15.11 -17.01
N LEU A 321 -1.49 14.60 -17.58
CA LEU A 321 -1.52 13.82 -18.81
C LEU A 321 -2.41 12.58 -18.65
N ARG A 322 -2.20 11.79 -17.60
CA ARG A 322 -3.03 10.60 -17.35
C ARG A 322 -4.51 10.94 -17.16
N ASN A 323 -4.80 11.94 -16.36
CA ASN A 323 -6.19 12.33 -16.06
C ASN A 323 -6.90 12.96 -17.26
N GLY A 324 -6.14 13.58 -18.15
CA GLY A 324 -6.65 14.20 -19.38
C GLY A 324 -6.93 13.22 -20.52
N HIS A 325 -6.49 11.96 -20.42
CA HIS A 325 -6.59 10.99 -21.51
C HIS A 325 -7.07 9.62 -21.02
N SER A 326 -8.28 9.24 -21.42
CA SER A 326 -8.89 7.94 -21.09
C SER A 326 -8.05 6.75 -21.57
N ALA A 327 -7.36 6.88 -22.69
CA ALA A 327 -6.43 5.87 -23.18
C ALA A 327 -5.35 5.52 -22.17
N LEU A 328 -4.87 6.46 -21.34
CA LEU A 328 -3.88 6.20 -20.29
C LEU A 328 -4.50 5.65 -19.00
N SER A 329 -5.71 6.06 -18.65
CA SER A 329 -6.36 5.62 -17.40
C SER A 329 -7.11 4.30 -17.55
N ALA A 330 -7.81 4.07 -18.67
CA ALA A 330 -8.69 2.92 -18.89
C ALA A 330 -8.47 2.20 -20.23
N GLY A 331 -7.62 2.73 -21.12
CA GLY A 331 -7.37 2.16 -22.46
C GLY A 331 -6.72 0.77 -22.42
N GLU A 332 -6.73 0.11 -23.56
CA GLU A 332 -6.04 -1.17 -23.75
C GLU A 332 -4.53 -1.00 -23.62
N LEU A 333 -3.86 -2.03 -23.11
CA LEU A 333 -2.41 -2.14 -23.04
C LEU A 333 -1.90 -3.20 -24.02
N GLU A 334 -0.91 -2.83 -24.80
CA GLU A 334 -0.17 -3.74 -25.68
C GLU A 334 1.34 -3.54 -25.46
N PRO A 335 2.05 -4.49 -24.82
CA PRO A 335 3.50 -4.45 -24.73
C PRO A 335 4.13 -4.63 -26.11
N LEU A 336 5.06 -3.74 -26.47
CA LEU A 336 5.70 -3.75 -27.78
C LEU A 336 7.06 -4.45 -27.73
N VAL A 337 7.46 -5.04 -28.87
CA VAL A 337 8.83 -5.54 -29.07
C VAL A 337 9.73 -4.35 -29.43
N CYS A 338 10.84 -4.24 -28.74
CA CYS A 338 11.78 -3.14 -28.91
C CYS A 338 13.23 -3.58 -28.63
N ALA A 339 14.18 -2.68 -28.75
CA ALA A 339 15.59 -2.93 -28.40
C ALA A 339 15.72 -3.42 -26.95
N ALA A 340 16.68 -4.32 -26.70
CA ALA A 340 16.82 -5.00 -25.41
C ALA A 340 16.92 -4.05 -24.19
N GLY A 341 17.53 -2.87 -24.37
CA GLY A 341 17.68 -1.85 -23.32
C GLY A 341 16.44 -0.98 -23.09
N MET A 342 15.37 -1.17 -23.84
CA MET A 342 14.16 -0.35 -23.82
C MET A 342 12.95 -1.17 -23.35
N ALA A 343 12.05 -0.54 -22.62
CA ALA A 343 10.68 -1.02 -22.44
C ALA A 343 9.72 -0.13 -23.25
N ALA A 344 8.78 -0.73 -23.98
CA ALA A 344 7.80 0.01 -24.75
C ALA A 344 6.43 -0.67 -24.69
N TRP A 345 5.39 0.15 -24.68
CA TRP A 345 4.01 -0.29 -24.74
C TRP A 345 3.12 0.75 -25.40
N ARG A 346 2.01 0.26 -25.92
CA ARG A 346 0.94 1.06 -26.49
C ARG A 346 -0.22 1.14 -25.49
N ARG A 347 -0.80 2.31 -25.36
CA ARG A 347 -2.09 2.55 -24.68
C ARG A 347 -3.04 3.16 -25.68
N ARG A 348 -4.22 2.58 -25.85
CA ARG A 348 -5.23 3.09 -26.79
C ARG A 348 -6.64 2.88 -26.32
N ASP A 349 -7.52 3.75 -26.76
CA ASP A 349 -8.99 3.63 -26.73
C ASP A 349 -9.59 4.33 -27.95
N GLU A 350 -10.90 4.56 -27.94
CA GLU A 350 -11.62 5.24 -29.02
C GLU A 350 -11.21 6.72 -29.18
N THR A 351 -10.61 7.32 -28.17
CA THR A 351 -10.24 8.75 -28.14
C THR A 351 -8.82 9.02 -28.61
N GLY A 352 -7.93 8.03 -28.58
CA GLY A 352 -6.55 8.21 -28.98
C GLY A 352 -5.61 7.06 -28.65
N GLU A 353 -4.37 7.25 -29.05
CA GLU A 353 -3.29 6.29 -28.87
C GLU A 353 -2.03 6.97 -28.32
N PHE A 354 -1.35 6.28 -27.43
CA PHE A 354 -0.04 6.66 -26.91
C PHE A 354 0.93 5.49 -27.04
N ILE A 355 2.12 5.78 -27.56
CA ILE A 355 3.27 4.86 -27.52
C ILE A 355 4.24 5.39 -26.48
N ILE A 356 4.50 4.61 -25.46
CA ILE A 356 5.41 4.95 -24.39
C ILE A 356 6.69 4.14 -24.56
N CYS A 357 7.83 4.80 -24.62
CA CYS A 357 9.16 4.20 -24.70
C CYS A 357 9.99 4.68 -23.52
N VAL A 358 10.59 3.76 -22.77
CA VAL A 358 11.41 4.05 -21.60
C VAL A 358 12.79 3.42 -21.79
N ASN A 359 13.80 4.27 -21.80
CA ASN A 359 15.20 3.88 -21.84
C ASN A 359 15.93 4.41 -20.60
N PRO A 360 16.29 3.55 -19.63
CA PRO A 360 17.01 3.95 -18.43
C PRO A 360 18.52 4.13 -18.64
N GLY A 361 19.05 3.77 -19.82
CA GLY A 361 20.46 3.89 -20.18
C GLY A 361 20.83 5.29 -20.67
N GLU A 362 22.12 5.51 -20.88
CA GLU A 362 22.67 6.81 -21.32
C GLU A 362 22.67 6.99 -22.83
N GLY A 363 22.63 5.90 -23.60
CA GLY A 363 22.72 5.93 -25.07
C GLY A 363 21.32 5.94 -25.72
N PRO A 364 21.21 6.54 -26.95
CA PRO A 364 19.98 6.47 -27.71
C PRO A 364 19.72 5.03 -28.20
N LEU A 365 18.46 4.65 -28.23
CA LEU A 365 17.99 3.38 -28.78
C LEU A 365 16.98 3.63 -29.90
N PRO A 366 16.90 2.76 -30.94
CA PRO A 366 15.88 2.87 -31.97
C PRO A 366 14.48 2.68 -31.35
N LEU A 367 13.53 3.48 -31.82
CA LEU A 367 12.13 3.31 -31.45
C LEU A 367 11.60 1.97 -32.01
N PRO A 368 10.57 1.38 -31.37
CA PRO A 368 9.88 0.23 -31.94
C PRO A 368 9.17 0.62 -33.25
N ASP A 369 9.04 -0.35 -34.15
CA ASP A 369 8.33 -0.19 -35.44
C ASP A 369 6.82 0.05 -35.24
#